data_1c2141cb9b140a54eb463ccecce1a996
#
_entry.id   1c2141cb9b140a54eb463ccecce1a996
#
_cell.length_a   1.000
_cell.length_b   1.000
_cell.length_c   1.000
_cell.angle_alpha   90.00
_cell.angle_beta   90.00
_cell.angle_gamma   90.00
#
_symmetry.space_group_name_H-M   'P 1'
#
loop_
_entity.id
_entity.type
_entity.pdbx_description
1 polymer ?
#
loop_
_entity_poly.entity_id
_entity_poly.type
_entity_poly.pdbx_seq_one_letter_code
_entity_poly.pdbx_strand_id
1 'polypeptide(L)'
;MKKLIILLMIITGINMQAEEILKKEEKINTENTNYIPEPPKSTQIICGFPPCDLTYGKCVVRGFKVDGEKMNESESYDLKYIANMLNTHIEKGSLEIIGHTDSTGSKKHNLKLSLERAVNAAKLLREYGLDKRFSIVKIIGKGEEEPKDTNETVEGRYNNRRIEIILKDFEYKESRFINE
;
A
#
# COMPACT_ATOMS: atom_id res chain seq x y z
N MET A 1 9.86 -5.52 35.04
CA MET A 1 8.50 -5.08 34.69
C MET A 1 8.46 -3.70 34.02
N LYS A 2 9.07 -2.62 34.60
CA LYS A 2 9.03 -1.27 33.97
C LYS A 2 9.67 -1.19 32.56
N LYS A 3 10.75 -1.92 32.27
CA LYS A 3 11.41 -1.91 30.93
C LYS A 3 10.57 -2.62 29.85
N LEU A 4 9.78 -3.61 30.20
CA LEU A 4 8.90 -4.32 29.26
C LEU A 4 7.69 -3.44 28.86
N ILE A 5 7.18 -2.64 29.80
CA ILE A 5 6.07 -1.70 29.57
C ILE A 5 6.51 -0.56 28.63
N ILE A 6 7.76 -0.05 28.78
CA ILE A 6 8.30 1.00 27.92
C ILE A 6 8.50 0.48 26.48
N LEU A 7 8.95 -0.76 26.30
CA LEU A 7 9.11 -1.36 24.97
C LEU A 7 7.73 -1.61 24.30
N LEU A 8 6.73 -2.02 25.06
CA LEU A 8 5.35 -2.13 24.56
C LEU A 8 4.77 -0.77 24.14
N MET A 9 5.06 0.29 24.91
CA MET A 9 4.59 1.65 24.59
C MET A 9 5.24 2.23 23.33
N ILE A 10 6.46 1.85 22.98
CA ILE A 10 7.11 2.30 21.75
C ILE A 10 6.48 1.63 20.54
N ILE A 11 6.15 0.33 20.62
CA ILE A 11 5.51 -0.42 19.54
C ILE A 11 4.06 0.04 19.35
N THR A 12 3.34 0.30 20.44
CA THR A 12 1.97 0.84 20.41
C THR A 12 1.92 2.32 20.00
N GLY A 13 2.96 3.11 20.31
CA GLY A 13 3.07 4.52 19.93
C GLY A 13 3.14 4.74 18.42
N ILE A 14 3.86 3.87 17.68
CA ILE A 14 3.95 3.95 16.21
C ILE A 14 2.61 3.56 15.57
N ASN A 15 1.93 2.54 16.09
CA ASN A 15 0.61 2.17 15.62
C ASN A 15 -0.46 3.23 15.97
N MET A 16 -0.37 3.86 17.15
CA MET A 16 -1.25 4.96 17.54
C MET A 16 -1.09 6.19 16.64
N GLN A 17 0.14 6.53 16.22
CA GLN A 17 0.35 7.64 15.27
C GLN A 17 -0.25 7.35 13.90
N ALA A 18 -0.13 6.14 13.39
CA ALA A 18 -0.75 5.74 12.13
C ALA A 18 -2.29 5.78 12.23
N GLU A 19 -2.87 5.28 13.33
CA GLU A 19 -4.31 5.34 13.59
C GLU A 19 -4.81 6.79 13.81
N GLU A 20 -4.01 7.63 14.46
CA GLU A 20 -4.37 9.02 14.71
C GLU A 20 -4.34 9.86 13.42
N ILE A 21 -3.37 9.58 12.53
CA ILE A 21 -3.32 10.18 11.18
C ILE A 21 -4.54 9.75 10.38
N LEU A 22 -4.88 8.45 10.36
CA LEU A 22 -6.05 7.92 9.65
C LEU A 22 -7.36 8.52 10.20
N LYS A 23 -7.52 8.62 11.52
CA LYS A 23 -8.72 9.20 12.18
C LYS A 23 -8.84 10.71 11.98
N LYS A 24 -7.72 11.43 11.91
CA LYS A 24 -7.72 12.90 11.73
C LYS A 24 -8.12 13.28 10.32
N GLU A 25 -7.83 12.44 9.34
CA GLU A 25 -8.20 12.63 7.95
C GLU A 25 -9.61 12.15 7.61
N GLU A 26 -10.17 11.13 8.32
CA GLU A 26 -11.58 10.75 8.18
C GLU A 26 -12.57 11.87 8.52
N LYS A 27 -12.17 12.84 9.35
CA LYS A 27 -13.00 14.00 9.70
C LYS A 27 -13.04 15.10 8.62
N ILE A 28 -12.16 15.05 7.62
CA ILE A 28 -12.02 16.12 6.61
C ILE A 28 -12.80 15.84 5.31
N ASN A 29 -13.24 14.60 5.06
CA ASN A 29 -13.74 14.17 3.74
C ASN A 29 -15.16 13.57 3.73
N THR A 30 -16.15 14.26 4.34
CA THR A 30 -17.57 13.88 4.14
C THR A 30 -18.27 14.65 3.01
N GLU A 31 -17.58 15.50 2.27
CA GLU A 31 -18.17 16.24 1.14
C GLU A 31 -17.31 16.06 -0.13
N ASN A 32 -17.69 15.15 -0.96
CA ASN A 32 -17.55 15.04 -2.42
C ASN A 32 -17.18 13.65 -2.92
N THR A 33 -18.16 12.76 -2.97
CA THR A 33 -18.00 11.40 -3.50
C THR A 33 -18.71 11.28 -4.85
N ASN A 34 -18.12 11.75 -5.97
CA ASN A 34 -18.59 11.30 -7.31
C ASN A 34 -17.62 11.60 -8.47
N TYR A 35 -16.36 11.87 -8.23
CA TYR A 35 -15.40 11.96 -9.32
C TYR A 35 -14.57 10.67 -9.41
N ILE A 36 -14.92 9.80 -10.37
CA ILE A 36 -14.07 8.70 -10.82
C ILE A 36 -13.24 9.26 -11.98
N PRO A 37 -11.94 9.53 -11.81
CA PRO A 37 -11.13 9.96 -12.93
C PRO A 37 -11.05 8.84 -13.98
N GLU A 38 -11.35 9.18 -15.24
CA GLU A 38 -11.09 8.29 -16.36
C GLU A 38 -9.59 7.98 -16.42
N PRO A 39 -9.18 6.77 -16.85
CA PRO A 39 -7.78 6.43 -17.00
C PRO A 39 -7.12 7.37 -18.03
N PRO A 40 -5.87 7.78 -17.83
CA PRO A 40 -5.18 8.67 -18.75
C PRO A 40 -5.14 8.05 -20.14
N LYS A 41 -5.52 8.82 -21.17
CA LYS A 41 -5.67 8.38 -22.57
C LYS A 41 -4.36 7.92 -23.25
N SER A 42 -3.24 7.89 -22.57
CA SER A 42 -1.92 7.51 -23.09
C SER A 42 -1.10 6.67 -22.12
N THR A 43 -1.72 5.81 -21.34
CA THR A 43 -0.93 4.79 -20.66
C THR A 43 -0.61 3.71 -21.68
N GLN A 44 0.54 3.83 -22.35
CA GLN A 44 1.22 2.63 -22.81
C GLN A 44 1.33 1.74 -21.58
N ILE A 45 0.52 0.69 -21.57
CA ILE A 45 0.71 -0.44 -20.68
C ILE A 45 2.09 -0.95 -21.02
N ILE A 46 3.11 -0.42 -20.34
CA ILE A 46 4.41 -1.07 -20.31
C ILE A 46 4.04 -2.42 -19.74
N CYS A 47 4.15 -3.47 -20.56
CA CYS A 47 3.88 -4.85 -20.22
C CYS A 47 4.70 -5.24 -18.99
N GLY A 48 4.29 -4.76 -17.85
CA GLY A 48 4.72 -5.17 -16.52
C GLY A 48 3.64 -6.07 -15.99
N PHE A 49 4.03 -7.16 -15.40
CA PHE A 49 3.18 -8.09 -14.68
C PHE A 49 2.09 -7.34 -13.90
N PRO A 50 0.87 -7.88 -13.81
CA PRO A 50 -0.16 -7.27 -12.99
C PRO A 50 0.42 -6.97 -11.60
N PRO A 51 0.04 -5.85 -10.95
CA PRO A 51 0.63 -5.44 -9.68
C PRO A 51 0.45 -6.48 -8.56
N CYS A 52 -0.32 -7.54 -8.81
CA CYS A 52 -0.63 -8.58 -7.84
C CYS A 52 -0.32 -9.98 -8.33
N ASP A 53 0.33 -10.75 -7.48
CA ASP A 53 0.39 -12.19 -7.53
C ASP A 53 -0.44 -12.77 -6.37
N LEU A 54 -1.68 -13.13 -6.65
CA LEU A 54 -2.58 -13.68 -5.64
C LEU A 54 -2.16 -15.07 -5.18
N THR A 55 -1.39 -15.83 -5.97
CA THR A 55 -0.87 -17.13 -5.56
C THR A 55 -0.05 -17.00 -4.28
N TYR A 56 0.70 -15.91 -4.16
CA TYR A 56 1.51 -15.57 -2.98
C TYR A 56 0.87 -14.51 -2.07
N GLY A 57 -0.35 -14.10 -2.39
CA GLY A 57 -1.04 -13.05 -1.61
C GLY A 57 -0.28 -11.73 -1.58
N LYS A 58 0.37 -11.34 -2.68
CA LYS A 58 1.22 -10.14 -2.71
C LYS A 58 0.93 -9.24 -3.89
N CYS A 59 0.73 -7.95 -3.61
CA CYS A 59 0.65 -6.90 -4.61
C CYS A 59 1.78 -5.89 -4.40
N VAL A 60 2.29 -5.30 -5.49
CA VAL A 60 3.40 -4.36 -5.45
C VAL A 60 3.13 -3.16 -6.35
N VAL A 61 3.11 -1.96 -5.77
CA VAL A 61 3.04 -0.68 -6.49
C VAL A 61 4.44 -0.06 -6.51
N ARG A 62 4.93 0.34 -7.68
CA ARG A 62 6.29 0.83 -7.90
C ARG A 62 6.31 2.23 -8.48
N GLY A 63 7.51 2.81 -8.51
CA GLY A 63 7.80 3.98 -9.31
C GLY A 63 7.54 5.32 -8.64
N PHE A 64 7.38 5.34 -7.32
CA PHE A 64 7.25 6.60 -6.59
C PHE A 64 8.36 7.58 -6.94
N LYS A 65 8.01 8.86 -7.10
CA LYS A 65 8.99 9.92 -7.30
C LYS A 65 9.98 9.96 -6.13
N VAL A 66 11.20 10.36 -6.42
CA VAL A 66 12.20 10.64 -5.37
C VAL A 66 11.60 11.70 -4.44
N ASP A 67 11.70 11.46 -3.12
CA ASP A 67 11.17 12.38 -2.09
C ASP A 67 9.66 12.71 -2.18
N GLY A 68 8.93 12.00 -3.04
CA GLY A 68 7.49 12.16 -3.20
C GLY A 68 6.73 11.25 -2.22
N GLU A 69 5.94 11.86 -1.33
CA GLU A 69 5.00 11.15 -0.46
C GLU A 69 3.67 10.87 -1.17
N LYS A 70 3.27 11.78 -2.08
CA LYS A 70 2.02 11.69 -2.83
C LYS A 70 2.17 10.74 -4.01
N MET A 71 1.14 9.96 -4.22
CA MET A 71 1.03 9.11 -5.40
C MET A 71 0.67 9.92 -6.62
N ASN A 72 1.25 9.56 -7.76
CA ASN A 72 0.83 10.07 -9.06
C ASN A 72 -0.36 9.26 -9.60
N GLU A 73 -0.83 9.59 -10.79
CA GLU A 73 -1.95 8.93 -11.43
C GLU A 73 -1.71 7.43 -11.68
N SER A 74 -0.47 7.04 -11.98
CA SER A 74 -0.14 5.62 -12.25
C SER A 74 -0.23 4.77 -10.99
N GLU A 75 0.40 5.20 -9.89
CA GLU A 75 0.33 4.46 -8.61
C GLU A 75 -1.11 4.44 -8.06
N SER A 76 -1.85 5.51 -8.29
CA SER A 76 -3.28 5.59 -7.94
C SER A 76 -4.12 4.60 -8.74
N TYR A 77 -3.82 4.43 -10.02
CA TYR A 77 -4.47 3.44 -10.88
C TYR A 77 -4.19 2.01 -10.41
N ASP A 78 -2.92 1.70 -10.06
CA ASP A 78 -2.55 0.39 -9.53
C ASP A 78 -3.32 0.06 -8.24
N LEU A 79 -3.46 1.03 -7.33
CA LEU A 79 -4.22 0.81 -6.09
C LEU A 79 -5.72 0.59 -6.35
N LYS A 80 -6.30 1.31 -7.30
CA LYS A 80 -7.70 1.10 -7.71
C LYS A 80 -7.88 -0.29 -8.31
N TYR A 81 -6.94 -0.72 -9.16
CA TYR A 81 -6.94 -2.07 -9.70
C TYR A 81 -6.84 -3.13 -8.61
N ILE A 82 -5.92 -2.95 -7.64
CA ILE A 82 -5.74 -3.85 -6.50
C ILE A 82 -7.01 -3.96 -5.66
N ALA A 83 -7.64 -2.82 -5.32
CA ALA A 83 -8.89 -2.82 -4.56
C ALA A 83 -10.00 -3.59 -5.26
N ASN A 84 -10.18 -3.36 -6.57
CA ASN A 84 -11.17 -4.07 -7.37
C ASN A 84 -10.87 -5.58 -7.47
N MET A 85 -9.63 -5.94 -7.70
CA MET A 85 -9.19 -7.32 -7.84
C MET A 85 -9.37 -8.10 -6.53
N LEU A 86 -8.99 -7.52 -5.38
CA LEU A 86 -9.24 -8.12 -4.08
C LEU A 86 -10.75 -8.30 -3.83
N ASN A 87 -11.55 -7.28 -4.10
CA ASN A 87 -13.00 -7.36 -3.95
C ASN A 87 -13.64 -8.44 -4.82
N THR A 88 -13.09 -8.67 -6.01
CA THR A 88 -13.64 -9.62 -6.99
C THR A 88 -13.28 -11.07 -6.65
N HIS A 89 -12.02 -11.32 -6.27
CA HIS A 89 -11.51 -12.69 -6.18
C HIS A 89 -11.36 -13.23 -4.76
N ILE A 90 -11.31 -12.35 -3.75
CA ILE A 90 -11.05 -12.75 -2.37
C ILE A 90 -12.32 -12.60 -1.53
N GLU A 91 -12.68 -13.64 -0.79
CA GLU A 91 -13.85 -13.63 0.07
C GLU A 91 -13.58 -12.91 1.38
N LYS A 92 -12.43 -13.19 2.01
CA LYS A 92 -11.98 -12.54 3.23
C LYS A 92 -10.46 -12.53 3.33
N GLY A 93 -9.92 -11.71 4.20
CA GLY A 93 -8.48 -11.65 4.48
C GLY A 93 -8.11 -10.37 5.22
N SER A 94 -6.86 -10.30 5.66
CA SER A 94 -6.30 -9.10 6.24
C SER A 94 -5.11 -8.60 5.41
N LEU A 95 -4.82 -7.31 5.48
CA LEU A 95 -3.77 -6.66 4.70
C LEU A 95 -2.68 -6.09 5.61
N GLU A 96 -1.44 -6.35 5.24
CA GLU A 96 -0.29 -5.59 5.72
C GLU A 96 0.21 -4.69 4.59
N ILE A 97 0.48 -3.42 4.86
CA ILE A 97 0.96 -2.45 3.88
C ILE A 97 2.33 -1.98 4.30
N ILE A 98 3.32 -2.19 3.43
CA ILE A 98 4.73 -1.94 3.73
C ILE A 98 5.31 -0.98 2.69
N GLY A 99 5.82 0.16 3.15
CA GLY A 99 6.48 1.14 2.30
C GLY A 99 7.99 0.97 2.30
N HIS A 100 8.61 1.22 1.15
CA HIS A 100 10.05 1.19 0.94
C HIS A 100 10.52 2.41 0.15
N THR A 101 11.80 2.76 0.32
CA THR A 101 12.50 3.78 -0.44
C THR A 101 13.73 3.20 -1.14
N ASP A 102 14.30 3.96 -2.05
CA ASP A 102 15.70 3.77 -2.43
C ASP A 102 16.63 4.35 -1.33
N SER A 103 17.93 4.26 -1.53
CA SER A 103 18.95 4.75 -0.59
C SER A 103 19.22 6.26 -0.71
N THR A 104 18.42 7.01 -1.45
CA THR A 104 18.59 8.46 -1.58
C THR A 104 18.10 9.17 -0.32
N GLY A 105 18.96 9.97 0.30
CA GLY A 105 18.65 10.71 1.52
C GLY A 105 19.14 10.06 2.80
N SER A 106 18.62 10.51 3.94
CA SER A 106 19.01 9.92 5.24
C SER A 106 18.09 8.77 5.64
N LYS A 107 18.62 7.77 6.34
CA LYS A 107 17.83 6.63 6.85
C LYS A 107 16.58 7.06 7.63
N LYS A 108 16.74 8.09 8.50
CA LYS A 108 15.61 8.63 9.29
C LYS A 108 14.53 9.24 8.40
N HIS A 109 14.92 10.00 7.36
CA HIS A 109 14.00 10.56 6.38
C HIS A 109 13.31 9.44 5.59
N ASN A 110 14.06 8.46 5.08
CA ASN A 110 13.56 7.34 4.31
C ASN A 110 12.58 6.48 5.10
N LEU A 111 12.82 6.27 6.40
CA LEU A 111 11.90 5.57 7.28
C LEU A 111 10.55 6.30 7.40
N LYS A 112 10.58 7.62 7.60
CA LYS A 112 9.38 8.46 7.68
C LYS A 112 8.64 8.47 6.35
N LEU A 113 9.33 8.74 5.24
CA LEU A 113 8.75 8.81 3.89
C LEU A 113 8.07 7.49 3.49
N SER A 114 8.71 6.35 3.80
CA SER A 114 8.13 5.04 3.50
C SER A 114 6.86 4.76 4.30
N LEU A 115 6.79 5.19 5.56
CA LEU A 115 5.58 5.09 6.37
C LEU A 115 4.46 5.99 5.83
N GLU A 116 4.75 7.23 5.47
CA GLU A 116 3.77 8.16 4.88
C GLU A 116 3.18 7.60 3.58
N ARG A 117 4.02 7.02 2.72
CA ARG A 117 3.55 6.32 1.51
C ARG A 117 2.62 5.14 1.84
N ALA A 118 2.97 4.34 2.84
CA ALA A 118 2.14 3.20 3.24
C ALA A 118 0.78 3.64 3.81
N VAL A 119 0.74 4.71 4.60
CA VAL A 119 -0.50 5.32 5.11
C VAL A 119 -1.36 5.85 3.97
N ASN A 120 -0.75 6.59 3.03
CA ASN A 120 -1.48 7.11 1.86
C ASN A 120 -2.05 5.98 0.98
N ALA A 121 -1.30 4.87 0.81
CA ALA A 121 -1.81 3.70 0.09
C ALA A 121 -3.01 3.07 0.79
N ALA A 122 -2.96 2.92 2.12
CA ALA A 122 -4.07 2.40 2.91
C ALA A 122 -5.35 3.23 2.74
N LYS A 123 -5.21 4.55 2.78
CA LYS A 123 -6.29 5.51 2.58
C LYS A 123 -6.89 5.38 1.18
N LEU A 124 -6.04 5.44 0.14
CA LEU A 124 -6.48 5.35 -1.24
C LEU A 124 -7.15 4.01 -1.57
N LEU A 125 -6.69 2.90 -1.01
CA LEU A 125 -7.38 1.62 -1.15
C LEU A 125 -8.84 1.70 -0.67
N ARG A 126 -9.09 2.36 0.46
CA ARG A 126 -10.46 2.57 0.97
C ARG A 126 -11.26 3.52 0.11
N GLU A 127 -10.67 4.62 -0.34
CA GLU A 127 -11.30 5.59 -1.24
C GLU A 127 -11.67 4.94 -2.59
N TYR A 128 -10.85 4.01 -3.08
CA TYR A 128 -11.13 3.24 -4.30
C TYR A 128 -12.03 2.03 -4.07
N GLY A 129 -12.67 1.96 -2.91
CA GLY A 129 -13.75 1.01 -2.64
C GLY A 129 -13.28 -0.36 -2.14
N LEU A 130 -12.08 -0.48 -1.57
CA LEU A 130 -11.69 -1.72 -0.87
C LEU A 130 -12.72 -2.04 0.21
N ASP A 131 -13.36 -3.20 0.09
CA ASP A 131 -14.44 -3.65 0.96
C ASP A 131 -14.01 -3.70 2.43
N LYS A 132 -14.94 -3.35 3.33
CA LYS A 132 -14.72 -3.34 4.78
C LYS A 132 -14.45 -4.73 5.38
N ARG A 133 -14.78 -5.80 4.65
CA ARG A 133 -14.42 -7.17 5.07
C ARG A 133 -12.90 -7.40 5.12
N PHE A 134 -12.10 -6.60 4.40
CA PHE A 134 -10.64 -6.63 4.52
C PHE A 134 -10.19 -5.73 5.68
N SER A 135 -9.56 -6.31 6.68
CA SER A 135 -8.92 -5.54 7.76
C SER A 135 -7.51 -5.12 7.34
N ILE A 136 -7.16 -3.84 7.47
CA ILE A 136 -5.77 -3.42 7.36
C ILE A 136 -5.17 -3.53 8.75
N VAL A 137 -4.39 -4.60 8.98
CA VAL A 137 -3.90 -4.97 10.32
C VAL A 137 -2.51 -4.40 10.62
N LYS A 138 -1.79 -3.95 9.59
CA LYS A 138 -0.43 -3.43 9.76
C LYS A 138 -0.06 -2.45 8.66
N ILE A 139 0.52 -1.31 9.06
CA ILE A 139 1.07 -0.29 8.17
C ILE A 139 2.48 0.01 8.66
N ILE A 140 3.50 -0.16 7.80
CA ILE A 140 4.91 -0.03 8.18
C ILE A 140 5.69 0.72 7.12
N GLY A 141 6.63 1.59 7.58
CA GLY A 141 7.73 2.07 6.77
C GLY A 141 8.99 1.26 7.08
N LYS A 142 9.67 0.78 6.06
CA LYS A 142 10.95 0.07 6.13
C LYS A 142 12.12 0.94 5.64
N GLY A 143 11.82 2.11 5.08
CA GLY A 143 12.84 2.94 4.46
C GLY A 143 13.62 2.17 3.40
N GLU A 144 14.94 2.28 3.47
CA GLU A 144 15.89 1.64 2.55
C GLU A 144 16.44 0.28 3.03
N GLU A 145 15.94 -0.24 4.17
CA GLU A 145 16.53 -1.41 4.84
C GLU A 145 16.34 -2.73 4.09
N GLU A 146 15.30 -2.82 3.26
CA GLU A 146 14.97 -4.04 2.51
C GLU A 146 14.92 -3.74 1.01
N PRO A 147 16.07 -3.53 0.36
CA PRO A 147 16.11 -3.24 -1.07
C PRO A 147 15.69 -4.48 -1.86
N LYS A 148 14.88 -4.26 -2.90
CA LYS A 148 14.47 -5.30 -3.83
C LYS A 148 15.47 -5.47 -4.97
N ASP A 149 16.18 -4.40 -5.27
CA ASP A 149 17.13 -4.30 -6.37
C ASP A 149 18.31 -3.40 -5.98
N THR A 150 19.34 -3.31 -6.83
CA THR A 150 20.49 -2.44 -6.55
C THR A 150 20.10 -0.97 -6.51
N ASN A 151 20.71 -0.21 -5.60
CA ASN A 151 20.55 1.24 -5.55
C ASN A 151 21.51 2.00 -6.50
N GLU A 152 22.39 1.31 -7.19
CA GLU A 152 23.38 1.92 -8.08
C GLU A 152 22.75 2.37 -9.40
N THR A 153 21.77 1.64 -9.92
CA THR A 153 21.10 1.95 -11.18
C THR A 153 19.81 2.74 -10.97
N VAL A 154 19.39 3.49 -12.00
CA VAL A 154 18.11 4.21 -12.00
C VAL A 154 16.95 3.23 -11.89
N GLU A 155 17.02 2.11 -12.60
CA GLU A 155 16.01 1.06 -12.60
C GLU A 155 15.91 0.37 -11.24
N GLY A 156 17.03 0.04 -10.61
CA GLY A 156 17.04 -0.57 -9.29
C GLY A 156 16.45 0.35 -8.23
N ARG A 157 16.79 1.64 -8.25
CA ARG A 157 16.14 2.63 -7.37
C ARG A 157 14.64 2.75 -7.64
N TYR A 158 14.20 2.69 -8.90
CA TYR A 158 12.78 2.64 -9.24
C TYR A 158 12.08 1.45 -8.61
N ASN A 159 12.69 0.26 -8.65
CA ASN A 159 12.17 -0.96 -8.04
C ASN A 159 12.16 -0.91 -6.51
N ASN A 160 13.09 -0.18 -5.91
CA ASN A 160 13.17 -0.01 -4.45
C ASN A 160 12.10 0.96 -3.92
N ARG A 161 11.74 1.99 -4.68
CA ARG A 161 10.64 2.93 -4.33
C ARG A 161 9.29 2.25 -4.58
N ARG A 162 8.83 1.46 -3.62
CA ARG A 162 7.63 0.64 -3.75
C ARG A 162 6.79 0.57 -2.48
N ILE A 163 5.56 0.16 -2.67
CA ILE A 163 4.66 -0.32 -1.62
C ILE A 163 4.40 -1.80 -1.87
N GLU A 164 4.48 -2.60 -0.83
CA GLU A 164 4.04 -3.99 -0.82
C GLU A 164 2.74 -4.10 -0.02
N ILE A 165 1.73 -4.74 -0.60
CA ILE A 165 0.47 -5.07 0.05
C ILE A 165 0.43 -6.58 0.18
N ILE A 166 0.52 -7.07 1.41
CA ILE A 166 0.56 -8.50 1.73
C ILE A 166 -0.81 -8.91 2.24
N LEU A 167 -1.41 -9.87 1.57
CA LEU A 167 -2.67 -10.48 1.96
C LEU A 167 -2.39 -11.66 2.90
N LYS A 168 -3.01 -11.65 4.07
CA LYS A 168 -2.87 -12.69 5.11
C LYS A 168 -4.21 -13.34 5.39
N ASP A 169 -4.16 -14.60 5.80
CA ASP A 169 -5.33 -15.38 6.26
C ASP A 169 -6.52 -15.22 5.31
N PHE A 170 -6.27 -15.37 4.02
CA PHE A 170 -7.25 -15.08 2.98
C PHE A 170 -7.86 -16.34 2.39
N GLU A 171 -9.09 -16.19 1.94
CA GLU A 171 -9.84 -17.21 1.23
C GLU A 171 -10.29 -16.66 -0.12
N TYR A 172 -10.16 -17.48 -1.16
CA TYR A 172 -10.70 -17.14 -2.47
C TYR A 172 -12.22 -17.25 -2.46
N LYS A 173 -12.88 -16.40 -3.24
CA LYS A 173 -14.28 -16.64 -3.55
C LYS A 173 -14.42 -17.93 -4.33
N GLU A 174 -15.40 -18.73 -3.97
CA GLU A 174 -15.76 -19.89 -4.78
C GLU A 174 -16.13 -19.40 -6.19
N SER A 175 -15.42 -19.91 -7.21
CA SER A 175 -15.83 -19.71 -8.59
C SER A 175 -17.12 -20.49 -8.76
N ARG A 176 -18.24 -19.80 -8.91
CA ARG A 176 -19.47 -20.42 -9.37
C ARG A 176 -19.23 -20.80 -10.84
N PHE A 177 -18.69 -22.00 -11.07
CA PHE A 177 -18.81 -22.63 -12.37
C PHE A 177 -20.32 -22.86 -12.55
N ILE A 178 -20.94 -22.03 -13.36
CA ILE A 178 -22.26 -22.31 -13.87
C ILE A 178 -22.04 -23.49 -14.81
N ASN A 179 -22.38 -24.70 -14.33
CA ASN A 179 -22.55 -25.87 -15.18
C ASN A 179 -23.83 -25.60 -15.98
N GLU A 180 -23.69 -25.04 -17.17
CA GLU A 180 -24.69 -25.12 -18.23
C GLU A 180 -24.50 -26.39 -19.06
#